data_4b34811977e688dd7b8ca16adbfac67e
#
_entry.id   4b34811977e688dd7b8ca16adbfac67e
#
_cell.length_a   1.000
_cell.length_b   1.000
_cell.length_c   1.000
_cell.angle_alpha   90.00
_cell.angle_beta   90.00
_cell.angle_gamma   90.00
#
_symmetry.space_group_name_H-M   'P 1'
#
loop_
_entity.id
_entity.type
_entity.pdbx_description
1 polymer ?
#
loop_
_entity_poly.entity_id
_entity_poly.type
_entity_poly.pdbx_seq_one_letter_code
_entity_poly.pdbx_strand_id
1 'polypeptide(L)'
;TGSFKRDGVDRIEDNAAEVAQYRSEGFQATKIKIGFDPDEDLRVIAAVREAAGPDMGIMIDGNHGYDAIEAIRVGRAAAECGISWFEEPVVPEQLDAYRAVKDGQPIPVAGGESWHTRWGMREPIETRAVDIIQPDICGCGGFTEIRRIADMAALHGVRLVPHVWGTAIQIAAALQFMASMIPNPVRNNPIEPLLEFDRTDNPFRQAVVKTRIEHVDGVVTIPNEPGLGIEINRDALKEFSPKAV
;
A
#
# COMPACT_ATOMS: atom_id res chain seq x y z
N THR A 1 -4.76 -5.69 0.75
CA THR A 1 -5.38 -4.53 1.44
C THR A 1 -6.86 -4.75 1.59
N GLY A 2 -7.39 -4.39 2.72
CA GLY A 2 -8.79 -4.43 3.14
C GLY A 2 -8.94 -3.66 4.43
N SER A 3 -9.79 -4.18 5.35
CA SER A 3 -9.83 -3.71 6.75
C SER A 3 -10.33 -2.28 6.92
N PHE A 4 -11.24 -1.84 6.06
CA PHE A 4 -11.93 -0.56 6.24
C PHE A 4 -12.93 -0.66 7.39
N LYS A 5 -13.04 0.43 8.15
CA LYS A 5 -14.04 0.53 9.20
C LYS A 5 -15.45 0.40 8.62
N ARG A 6 -16.23 -0.52 9.18
CA ARG A 6 -17.64 -0.75 8.80
C ARG A 6 -18.55 -0.39 9.96
N ASP A 7 -19.65 0.32 9.69
CA ASP A 7 -20.58 0.72 10.71
C ASP A 7 -21.27 -0.49 11.36
N GLY A 8 -21.34 -0.48 12.69
CA GLY A 8 -21.99 -1.53 13.46
C GLY A 8 -21.24 -2.86 13.56
N VAL A 9 -19.98 -2.92 13.10
CA VAL A 9 -19.13 -4.11 13.16
C VAL A 9 -18.00 -3.89 14.17
N ASP A 10 -17.70 -4.90 14.98
CA ASP A 10 -16.53 -4.89 15.85
C ASP A 10 -15.26 -4.98 14.99
N ARG A 11 -14.46 -3.92 14.99
CA ARG A 11 -13.24 -3.83 14.18
C ARG A 11 -12.21 -4.88 14.55
N ILE A 12 -12.13 -5.26 15.81
CA ILE A 12 -11.12 -6.22 16.29
C ILE A 12 -11.42 -7.60 15.71
N GLU A 13 -12.65 -8.07 15.87
CA GLU A 13 -13.08 -9.38 15.36
C GLU A 13 -13.07 -9.40 13.83
N ASP A 14 -13.55 -8.34 13.20
CA ASP A 14 -13.66 -8.23 11.75
C ASP A 14 -12.30 -8.26 11.05
N ASN A 15 -11.35 -7.45 11.51
CA ASN A 15 -10.00 -7.41 10.96
C ASN A 15 -9.24 -8.72 11.19
N ALA A 16 -9.39 -9.34 12.36
CA ALA A 16 -8.78 -10.63 12.65
C ALA A 16 -9.31 -11.73 11.73
N ALA A 17 -10.63 -11.78 11.52
CA ALA A 17 -11.27 -12.75 10.63
C ALA A 17 -10.83 -12.56 9.17
N GLU A 18 -10.80 -11.31 8.69
CA GLU A 18 -10.36 -10.96 7.33
C GLU A 18 -8.91 -11.38 7.09
N VAL A 19 -8.01 -11.13 8.04
CA VAL A 19 -6.59 -11.49 7.93
C VAL A 19 -6.39 -13.01 8.00
N ALA A 20 -7.14 -13.72 8.85
CA ALA A 20 -7.12 -15.18 8.86
C ALA A 20 -7.55 -15.77 7.51
N GLN A 21 -8.56 -15.18 6.86
CA GLN A 21 -8.97 -15.54 5.51
C GLN A 21 -7.83 -15.31 4.50
N TYR A 22 -7.21 -14.12 4.48
CA TYR A 22 -6.10 -13.82 3.55
C TYR A 22 -4.92 -14.78 3.72
N ARG A 23 -4.60 -15.11 4.96
CA ARG A 23 -3.58 -16.13 5.25
C ARG A 23 -3.95 -17.48 4.64
N SER A 24 -5.21 -17.91 4.76
CA SER A 24 -5.69 -19.18 4.18
C SER A 24 -5.69 -19.17 2.65
N GLU A 25 -5.77 -18.00 2.01
CA GLU A 25 -5.69 -17.80 0.58
C GLU A 25 -4.23 -17.68 0.06
N GLY A 26 -3.23 -17.84 0.94
CA GLY A 26 -1.80 -17.84 0.60
C GLY A 26 -1.13 -16.48 0.58
N PHE A 27 -1.81 -15.40 0.98
CA PHE A 27 -1.17 -14.08 1.06
C PHE A 27 -0.03 -14.06 2.08
N GLN A 28 1.09 -13.51 1.68
CA GLN A 28 2.30 -13.43 2.52
C GLN A 28 2.34 -12.18 3.40
N ALA A 29 1.50 -11.20 3.11
CA ALA A 29 1.43 -9.96 3.86
C ALA A 29 0.04 -9.33 3.77
N THR A 30 -0.30 -8.50 4.76
CA THR A 30 -1.54 -7.72 4.79
C THR A 30 -1.27 -6.29 5.22
N LYS A 31 -2.04 -5.33 4.72
CA LYS A 31 -2.07 -3.95 5.17
C LYS A 31 -3.45 -3.66 5.77
N ILE A 32 -3.49 -3.18 7.00
CA ILE A 32 -4.71 -2.84 7.73
C ILE A 32 -4.82 -1.33 7.95
N LYS A 33 -6.04 -0.84 7.95
CA LYS A 33 -6.34 0.57 8.19
C LYS A 33 -6.47 0.85 9.70
N ILE A 34 -5.73 1.85 10.15
CA ILE A 34 -5.75 2.42 11.51
C ILE A 34 -5.97 3.93 11.40
N GLY A 35 -5.73 4.70 12.44
CA GLY A 35 -5.92 6.17 12.41
C GLY A 35 -7.31 6.60 12.83
N PHE A 36 -8.03 5.77 13.62
CA PHE A 36 -9.37 6.07 14.11
C PHE A 36 -9.34 6.44 15.60
N ASP A 37 -8.85 5.56 16.44
CA ASP A 37 -8.64 5.73 17.86
C ASP A 37 -7.38 4.96 18.27
N PRO A 38 -6.35 5.62 18.81
CA PRO A 38 -5.07 4.98 19.09
C PRO A 38 -5.15 3.74 20.00
N ASP A 39 -6.07 3.72 20.98
CA ASP A 39 -6.19 2.58 21.90
C ASP A 39 -6.98 1.43 21.27
N GLU A 40 -7.99 1.71 20.46
CA GLU A 40 -8.67 0.70 19.66
C GLU A 40 -7.76 0.14 18.58
N ASP A 41 -7.03 1.01 17.88
CA ASP A 41 -6.09 0.62 16.80
C ASP A 41 -5.00 -0.35 17.31
N LEU A 42 -4.47 -0.12 18.51
CA LEU A 42 -3.52 -1.04 19.13
C LEU A 42 -4.13 -2.42 19.42
N ARG A 43 -5.39 -2.48 19.84
CA ARG A 43 -6.11 -3.75 20.05
C ARG A 43 -6.34 -4.47 18.71
N VAL A 44 -6.71 -3.74 17.67
CA VAL A 44 -6.84 -4.29 16.30
C VAL A 44 -5.51 -4.86 15.82
N ILE A 45 -4.42 -4.13 15.97
CA ILE A 45 -3.06 -4.58 15.56
C ILE A 45 -2.69 -5.87 16.29
N ALA A 46 -2.93 -5.98 17.59
CA ALA A 46 -2.64 -7.17 18.36
C ALA A 46 -3.46 -8.39 17.90
N ALA A 47 -4.77 -8.22 17.69
CA ALA A 47 -5.66 -9.27 17.20
C ALA A 47 -5.28 -9.73 15.78
N VAL A 48 -4.92 -8.80 14.92
CA VAL A 48 -4.43 -9.09 13.57
C VAL A 48 -3.11 -9.88 13.61
N ARG A 49 -2.17 -9.54 14.50
CA ARG A 49 -0.94 -10.31 14.64
C ARG A 49 -1.20 -11.73 15.10
N GLU A 50 -2.14 -11.93 16.02
CA GLU A 50 -2.55 -13.27 16.47
C GLU A 50 -3.14 -14.08 15.29
N ALA A 51 -4.05 -13.50 14.52
CA ALA A 51 -4.68 -14.14 13.36
C ALA A 51 -3.70 -14.41 12.21
N ALA A 52 -2.79 -13.47 11.93
CA ALA A 52 -1.76 -13.59 10.91
C ALA A 52 -0.69 -14.64 11.25
N GLY A 53 -0.51 -14.95 12.54
CA GLY A 53 0.60 -15.77 13.00
C GLY A 53 1.96 -15.07 12.88
N PRO A 54 3.08 -15.75 13.17
CA PRO A 54 4.39 -15.10 13.26
C PRO A 54 5.01 -14.72 11.90
N ASP A 55 4.66 -15.42 10.83
CA ASP A 55 5.39 -15.36 9.56
C ASP A 55 4.79 -14.37 8.56
N MET A 56 3.49 -14.04 8.65
CA MET A 56 2.84 -13.11 7.75
C MET A 56 3.26 -11.67 8.03
N GLY A 57 3.70 -10.94 7.00
CA GLY A 57 4.01 -9.53 7.09
C GLY A 57 2.75 -8.69 7.39
N ILE A 58 2.85 -7.75 8.33
CA ILE A 58 1.75 -6.80 8.62
C ILE A 58 2.25 -5.39 8.38
N MET A 59 1.47 -4.62 7.63
CA MET A 59 1.64 -3.19 7.46
C MET A 59 0.44 -2.48 8.09
N ILE A 60 0.68 -1.32 8.66
CA ILE A 60 -0.37 -0.46 9.22
C ILE A 60 -0.41 0.85 8.45
N ASP A 61 -1.62 1.33 8.16
CA ASP A 61 -1.84 2.54 7.38
C ASP A 61 -2.77 3.50 8.15
N GLY A 62 -2.20 4.64 8.52
CA GLY A 62 -2.88 5.67 9.29
C GLY A 62 -3.77 6.58 8.44
N ASN A 63 -3.59 6.62 7.12
CA ASN A 63 -4.27 7.54 6.20
C ASN A 63 -4.42 8.95 6.80
N HIS A 64 -3.32 9.52 7.31
CA HIS A 64 -3.24 10.85 7.90
C HIS A 64 -4.02 11.04 9.22
N GLY A 65 -4.42 9.94 9.89
CA GLY A 65 -5.37 9.97 11.00
C GLY A 65 -4.78 10.42 12.35
N TYR A 66 -3.45 10.57 12.47
CA TYR A 66 -2.80 10.94 13.72
C TYR A 66 -2.07 12.29 13.64
N ASP A 67 -1.82 12.87 14.81
CA ASP A 67 -0.72 13.81 14.97
C ASP A 67 0.60 13.06 15.25
N ALA A 68 1.71 13.80 15.27
CA ALA A 68 3.03 13.17 15.47
C ALA A 68 3.18 12.49 16.85
N ILE A 69 2.53 13.01 17.89
CA ILE A 69 2.60 12.46 19.25
C ILE A 69 1.87 11.12 19.32
N GLU A 70 0.67 11.08 18.76
CA GLU A 70 -0.14 9.86 18.68
C GLU A 70 0.52 8.81 17.82
N ALA A 71 1.02 9.20 16.63
CA ALA A 71 1.72 8.30 15.72
C ALA A 71 2.98 7.68 16.37
N ILE A 72 3.77 8.45 17.11
CA ILE A 72 4.94 7.93 17.85
C ILE A 72 4.49 6.96 18.94
N ARG A 73 3.42 7.27 19.67
CA ARG A 73 2.87 6.38 20.71
C ARG A 73 2.42 5.06 20.11
N VAL A 74 1.63 5.11 19.04
CA VAL A 74 1.12 3.93 18.34
C VAL A 74 2.29 3.12 17.74
N GLY A 75 3.22 3.77 17.05
CA GLY A 75 4.38 3.09 16.45
C GLY A 75 5.24 2.36 17.47
N ARG A 76 5.50 2.97 18.64
CA ARG A 76 6.26 2.32 19.72
C ARG A 76 5.55 1.10 20.29
N ALA A 77 4.24 1.19 20.53
CA ALA A 77 3.46 0.08 21.07
C ALA A 77 3.27 -1.03 20.03
N ALA A 78 3.03 -0.69 18.77
CA ALA A 78 2.84 -1.65 17.69
C ALA A 78 4.13 -2.38 17.28
N ALA A 79 5.31 -1.87 17.63
CA ALA A 79 6.59 -2.45 17.24
C ALA A 79 6.75 -3.91 17.69
N GLU A 80 6.24 -4.27 18.86
CA GLU A 80 6.28 -5.64 19.39
C GLU A 80 5.44 -6.62 18.55
N CYS A 81 4.50 -6.10 17.75
CA CYS A 81 3.72 -6.89 16.81
C CYS A 81 4.45 -7.18 15.49
N GLY A 82 5.72 -6.79 15.33
CA GLY A 82 6.53 -7.10 14.15
C GLY A 82 5.99 -6.45 12.88
N ILE A 83 5.61 -5.17 12.94
CA ILE A 83 5.06 -4.39 11.82
C ILE A 83 6.15 -4.08 10.79
N SER A 84 5.87 -4.33 9.52
CA SER A 84 6.80 -4.15 8.41
C SER A 84 7.01 -2.69 8.05
N TRP A 85 5.96 -1.89 8.07
CA TRP A 85 5.99 -0.41 7.95
C TRP A 85 4.71 0.24 8.47
N PHE A 86 4.85 1.53 8.79
CA PHE A 86 3.77 2.44 9.16
C PHE A 86 3.56 3.46 8.04
N GLU A 87 2.46 3.32 7.31
CA GLU A 87 2.10 4.14 6.15
C GLU A 87 1.27 5.34 6.59
N GLU A 88 1.55 6.51 6.00
CA GLU A 88 0.85 7.77 6.18
C GLU A 88 0.42 8.08 7.64
N PRO A 89 1.38 8.09 8.60
CA PRO A 89 1.05 8.32 10.01
C PRO A 89 0.43 9.69 10.26
N VAL A 90 0.85 10.72 9.51
CA VAL A 90 0.44 12.12 9.65
C VAL A 90 0.10 12.73 8.29
N VAL A 91 -0.48 13.93 8.25
CA VAL A 91 -0.85 14.61 7.01
C VAL A 91 0.37 14.84 6.08
N PRO A 92 0.22 14.66 4.76
CA PRO A 92 1.33 14.62 3.81
C PRO A 92 2.07 15.96 3.65
N GLU A 93 1.46 17.08 4.02
CA GLU A 93 2.06 18.42 3.98
C GLU A 93 3.06 18.66 5.12
N GLN A 94 3.01 17.86 6.18
CA GLN A 94 3.83 18.05 7.39
C GLN A 94 5.07 17.14 7.39
N LEU A 95 6.04 17.39 6.52
CA LEU A 95 7.26 16.58 6.42
C LEU A 95 8.11 16.59 7.69
N ASP A 96 8.07 17.67 8.47
CA ASP A 96 8.71 17.71 9.80
C ASP A 96 8.07 16.73 10.77
N ALA A 97 6.74 16.58 10.72
CA ALA A 97 6.03 15.58 11.51
C ALA A 97 6.38 14.14 11.05
N TYR A 98 6.51 13.88 9.74
CA TYR A 98 7.01 12.61 9.22
C TYR A 98 8.38 12.26 9.77
N ARG A 99 9.32 13.22 9.76
CA ARG A 99 10.67 13.05 10.34
C ARG A 99 10.61 12.78 11.84
N ALA A 100 9.79 13.53 12.57
CA ALA A 100 9.62 13.32 14.01
C ALA A 100 9.05 11.93 14.33
N VAL A 101 8.06 11.45 13.56
CA VAL A 101 7.52 10.08 13.72
C VAL A 101 8.60 9.05 13.40
N LYS A 102 9.31 9.19 12.29
CA LYS A 102 10.38 8.27 11.90
C LYS A 102 11.48 8.17 12.97
N ASP A 103 11.90 9.29 13.53
CA ASP A 103 12.94 9.32 14.57
C ASP A 103 12.41 8.89 15.95
N GLY A 104 11.11 9.02 16.17
CA GLY A 104 10.47 8.81 17.47
C GLY A 104 10.01 7.38 17.75
N GLN A 105 9.97 6.48 16.75
CA GLN A 105 9.52 5.09 16.88
C GLN A 105 10.31 4.16 15.94
N PRO A 106 10.35 2.83 16.17
CA PRO A 106 11.27 1.94 15.45
C PRO A 106 10.74 1.36 14.14
N ILE A 107 9.44 1.50 13.80
CA ILE A 107 8.84 0.93 12.58
C ILE A 107 9.22 1.79 11.38
N PRO A 108 9.67 1.22 10.24
CA PRO A 108 9.90 1.98 9.02
C PRO A 108 8.67 2.80 8.60
N VAL A 109 8.88 4.06 8.25
CA VAL A 109 7.79 4.95 7.82
C VAL A 109 7.65 4.90 6.30
N ALA A 110 6.41 4.76 5.83
CA ALA A 110 6.05 4.76 4.42
C ALA A 110 5.08 5.89 4.10
N GLY A 111 5.06 6.31 2.84
CA GLY A 111 4.09 7.28 2.32
C GLY A 111 4.38 7.65 0.88
N GLY A 112 3.43 8.29 0.22
CA GLY A 112 3.66 8.74 -1.14
C GLY A 112 2.44 8.74 -2.05
N GLU A 113 1.34 8.09 -1.70
CA GLU A 113 0.14 8.08 -2.53
C GLU A 113 -0.44 9.48 -2.74
N SER A 114 -0.28 10.36 -1.74
CA SER A 114 -0.75 11.74 -1.74
C SER A 114 0.25 12.74 -2.32
N TRP A 115 1.50 12.33 -2.63
CA TRP A 115 2.49 13.19 -3.28
C TRP A 115 2.52 12.94 -4.79
N HIS A 116 2.39 14.00 -5.57
CA HIS A 116 2.30 13.89 -7.02
C HIS A 116 3.58 14.33 -7.71
N THR A 117 3.93 13.62 -8.76
CA THR A 117 5.11 13.81 -9.60
C THR A 117 6.44 13.75 -8.81
N ARG A 118 7.57 13.74 -9.52
CA ARG A 118 8.89 13.83 -8.88
C ARG A 118 9.07 15.11 -8.05
N TRP A 119 8.31 16.17 -8.35
CA TRP A 119 8.42 17.44 -7.63
C TRP A 119 7.83 17.34 -6.23
N GLY A 120 6.68 16.67 -6.06
CA GLY A 120 6.11 16.40 -4.74
C GLY A 120 6.87 15.31 -3.98
N MET A 121 7.46 14.34 -4.69
CA MET A 121 8.24 13.25 -4.08
C MET A 121 9.67 13.65 -3.72
N ARG A 122 10.16 14.77 -4.26
CA ARG A 122 11.57 15.18 -4.13
C ARG A 122 11.97 15.38 -2.68
N GLU A 123 11.31 16.27 -1.97
CA GLU A 123 11.68 16.59 -0.59
C GLU A 123 11.56 15.39 0.36
N PRO A 124 10.46 14.61 0.37
CA PRO A 124 10.38 13.39 1.16
C PRO A 124 11.53 12.41 0.93
N ILE A 125 11.99 12.27 -0.33
CA ILE A 125 13.10 11.38 -0.69
C ILE A 125 14.45 11.99 -0.30
N GLU A 126 14.75 13.22 -0.71
CA GLU A 126 16.05 13.88 -0.45
C GLU A 126 16.33 14.03 1.04
N THR A 127 15.32 14.36 1.84
CA THR A 127 15.45 14.51 3.29
C THR A 127 15.28 13.19 4.05
N ARG A 128 14.92 12.10 3.34
CA ARG A 128 14.62 10.80 3.94
C ARG A 128 13.53 10.88 5.01
N ALA A 129 12.51 11.70 4.78
CA ALA A 129 11.36 11.78 5.67
C ALA A 129 10.59 10.45 5.75
N VAL A 130 10.75 9.60 4.74
CA VAL A 130 10.24 8.21 4.71
C VAL A 130 11.36 7.21 4.44
N ASP A 131 11.17 5.97 4.84
CA ASP A 131 12.02 4.82 4.51
C ASP A 131 11.55 4.14 3.23
N ILE A 132 10.24 4.23 2.96
CA ILE A 132 9.58 3.63 1.82
C ILE A 132 8.73 4.71 1.14
N ILE A 133 9.01 4.96 -0.15
CA ILE A 133 8.19 5.86 -0.97
C ILE A 133 7.17 5.06 -1.77
N GLN A 134 5.91 5.53 -1.78
CA GLN A 134 4.77 4.79 -2.35
C GLN A 134 4.03 5.60 -3.44
N PRO A 135 4.69 5.88 -4.58
CA PRO A 135 4.01 6.57 -5.68
C PRO A 135 2.88 5.72 -6.26
N ASP A 136 1.74 6.33 -6.49
CA ASP A 136 0.65 5.75 -7.27
C ASP A 136 0.89 6.02 -8.76
N ILE A 137 0.94 4.98 -9.61
CA ILE A 137 1.25 5.15 -11.03
C ILE A 137 0.19 5.98 -11.78
N CYS A 138 -1.06 5.92 -11.34
CA CYS A 138 -2.14 6.71 -11.92
C CYS A 138 -2.17 8.15 -11.37
N GLY A 139 -1.69 8.37 -10.14
CA GLY A 139 -1.64 9.68 -9.48
C GLY A 139 -0.36 10.46 -9.73
N CYS A 140 0.79 9.79 -9.77
CA CYS A 140 2.10 10.47 -9.83
C CYS A 140 2.52 10.97 -11.22
N GLY A 141 1.75 10.67 -12.29
CA GLY A 141 2.07 11.12 -13.66
C GLY A 141 2.44 10.00 -14.64
N GLY A 142 2.09 8.76 -14.33
CA GLY A 142 2.23 7.59 -15.21
C GLY A 142 3.65 7.04 -15.28
N PHE A 143 3.88 6.14 -16.25
CA PHE A 143 5.13 5.37 -16.39
C PHE A 143 6.40 6.23 -16.44
N THR A 144 6.37 7.30 -17.19
CA THR A 144 7.55 8.17 -17.35
C THR A 144 7.93 8.80 -16.03
N GLU A 145 6.95 9.22 -15.26
CA GLU A 145 7.19 9.93 -14.01
C GLU A 145 7.57 8.99 -12.88
N ILE A 146 6.87 7.85 -12.74
CA ILE A 146 7.17 6.88 -11.68
C ILE A 146 8.58 6.29 -11.83
N ARG A 147 9.08 6.11 -13.06
CA ARG A 147 10.47 5.67 -13.30
C ARG A 147 11.49 6.69 -12.79
N ARG A 148 11.25 7.99 -13.02
CA ARG A 148 12.13 9.06 -12.52
C ARG A 148 12.09 9.15 -11.00
N ILE A 149 10.92 8.91 -10.40
CA ILE A 149 10.78 8.80 -8.94
C ILE A 149 11.58 7.61 -8.43
N ALA A 150 11.50 6.46 -9.11
CA ALA A 150 12.25 5.25 -8.74
C ALA A 150 13.77 5.48 -8.79
N ASP A 151 14.27 6.13 -9.85
CA ASP A 151 15.68 6.46 -9.98
C ASP A 151 16.15 7.40 -8.86
N MET A 152 15.35 8.42 -8.53
CA MET A 152 15.62 9.34 -7.43
C MET A 152 15.62 8.63 -6.07
N ALA A 153 14.63 7.78 -5.81
CA ALA A 153 14.56 6.99 -4.58
C ALA A 153 15.76 6.07 -4.44
N ALA A 154 16.20 5.42 -5.54
CA ALA A 154 17.37 4.56 -5.56
C ALA A 154 18.66 5.33 -5.19
N LEU A 155 18.87 6.53 -5.74
CA LEU A 155 20.03 7.37 -5.44
C LEU A 155 20.09 7.76 -3.95
N HIS A 156 18.95 7.95 -3.31
CA HIS A 156 18.87 8.34 -1.89
C HIS A 156 18.72 7.14 -0.93
N GLY A 157 18.72 5.90 -1.45
CA GLY A 157 18.57 4.69 -0.64
C GLY A 157 17.18 4.56 0.02
N VAL A 158 16.17 5.18 -0.57
CA VAL A 158 14.76 5.04 -0.18
C VAL A 158 14.14 3.89 -0.97
N ARG A 159 13.54 2.94 -0.28
CA ARG A 159 12.85 1.81 -0.93
C ARG A 159 11.60 2.30 -1.63
N LEU A 160 11.25 1.71 -2.79
CA LEU A 160 9.99 2.01 -3.47
C LEU A 160 9.08 0.78 -3.45
N VAL A 161 7.84 0.99 -3.04
CA VAL A 161 6.72 0.04 -3.14
C VAL A 161 5.54 0.83 -3.70
N PRO A 162 5.00 0.53 -4.89
CA PRO A 162 3.94 1.35 -5.47
C PRO A 162 2.64 1.21 -4.68
N HIS A 163 1.94 2.33 -4.47
CA HIS A 163 0.55 2.32 -4.03
C HIS A 163 -0.35 1.82 -5.17
N VAL A 164 -1.28 0.92 -4.86
CA VAL A 164 -2.24 0.38 -5.84
C VAL A 164 -3.62 0.22 -5.21
N TRP A 165 -4.48 1.20 -5.45
CA TRP A 165 -5.87 1.15 -5.02
C TRP A 165 -6.80 1.67 -6.12
N GLY A 166 -7.27 0.76 -6.99
CA GLY A 166 -8.06 1.12 -8.16
C GLY A 166 -8.60 -0.08 -8.91
N THR A 167 -8.64 0.02 -10.23
CA THR A 167 -9.14 -1.05 -11.11
C THR A 167 -8.03 -1.98 -11.59
N ALA A 168 -8.40 -3.05 -12.30
CA ALA A 168 -7.44 -3.95 -12.95
C ALA A 168 -6.50 -3.24 -13.94
N ILE A 169 -6.89 -2.05 -14.45
CA ILE A 169 -6.00 -1.22 -15.29
C ILE A 169 -4.81 -0.73 -14.47
N GLN A 170 -5.05 -0.22 -13.27
CA GLN A 170 -3.97 0.22 -12.37
C GLN A 170 -3.11 -0.96 -11.91
N ILE A 171 -3.74 -2.09 -11.56
CA ILE A 171 -3.00 -3.30 -11.18
C ILE A 171 -2.07 -3.73 -12.32
N ALA A 172 -2.56 -3.79 -13.56
CA ALA A 172 -1.74 -4.12 -14.73
C ALA A 172 -0.58 -3.11 -14.93
N ALA A 173 -0.87 -1.81 -14.78
CA ALA A 173 0.16 -0.78 -14.91
C ALA A 173 1.23 -0.90 -13.82
N ALA A 174 0.83 -1.13 -12.57
CA ALA A 174 1.76 -1.34 -11.46
C ALA A 174 2.63 -2.60 -11.69
N LEU A 175 2.03 -3.71 -12.13
CA LEU A 175 2.77 -4.94 -12.44
C LEU A 175 3.81 -4.73 -13.55
N GLN A 176 3.46 -4.04 -14.65
CA GLN A 176 4.40 -3.72 -15.73
C GLN A 176 5.52 -2.79 -15.26
N PHE A 177 5.20 -1.82 -14.41
CA PHE A 177 6.21 -0.97 -13.79
C PHE A 177 7.15 -1.80 -12.91
N MET A 178 6.62 -2.60 -12.00
CA MET A 178 7.40 -3.47 -11.10
C MET A 178 8.32 -4.42 -11.87
N ALA A 179 7.85 -5.00 -12.97
CA ALA A 179 8.67 -5.85 -13.85
C ALA A 179 9.85 -5.10 -14.48
N SER A 180 9.76 -3.78 -14.61
CA SER A 180 10.82 -2.92 -15.18
C SER A 180 11.78 -2.35 -14.13
N MET A 181 11.50 -2.55 -12.84
CA MET A 181 12.33 -2.00 -11.75
C MET A 181 13.62 -2.80 -11.57
N ILE A 182 14.70 -2.07 -11.35
CA ILE A 182 15.91 -2.66 -10.76
C ILE A 182 15.65 -2.80 -9.25
N PRO A 183 15.98 -3.96 -8.64
CA PRO A 183 15.83 -4.11 -7.19
C PRO A 183 16.51 -2.98 -6.43
N ASN A 184 15.76 -2.30 -5.58
CA ASN A 184 16.26 -1.18 -4.77
C ASN A 184 15.93 -1.41 -3.28
N PRO A 185 16.90 -1.37 -2.37
CA PRO A 185 18.32 -1.15 -2.67
C PRO A 185 18.97 -2.33 -3.41
N VAL A 186 19.97 -2.04 -4.23
CA VAL A 186 20.81 -3.09 -4.86
C VAL A 186 21.56 -3.83 -3.77
N ARG A 187 21.28 -5.11 -3.62
CA ARG A 187 21.86 -5.96 -2.57
C ARG A 187 21.94 -7.42 -3.05
N ASN A 188 22.81 -8.21 -2.43
CA ASN A 188 23.01 -9.60 -2.82
C ASN A 188 21.76 -10.47 -2.61
N ASN A 189 20.94 -10.13 -1.61
CA ASN A 189 19.66 -10.77 -1.38
C ASN A 189 18.56 -9.73 -1.61
N PRO A 190 18.03 -9.58 -2.81
CA PRO A 190 16.97 -8.63 -3.12
C PRO A 190 15.72 -8.96 -2.30
N ILE A 191 14.99 -7.91 -1.91
CA ILE A 191 13.67 -8.06 -1.31
C ILE A 191 12.70 -8.37 -2.44
N GLU A 192 11.89 -9.42 -2.27
CA GLU A 192 10.80 -9.70 -3.21
C GLU A 192 9.88 -8.48 -3.35
N PRO A 193 9.51 -8.11 -4.57
CA PRO A 193 8.60 -7.00 -4.80
C PRO A 193 7.21 -7.32 -4.24
N LEU A 194 6.62 -6.37 -3.51
CA LEU A 194 5.27 -6.48 -2.99
C LEU A 194 4.31 -5.66 -3.85
N LEU A 195 3.24 -6.30 -4.31
CA LEU A 195 2.10 -5.65 -4.95
C LEU A 195 1.01 -5.43 -3.91
N GLU A 196 0.54 -4.20 -3.79
CA GLU A 196 -0.71 -3.94 -3.08
C GLU A 196 -1.88 -4.48 -3.90
N PHE A 197 -2.55 -5.51 -3.36
CA PHE A 197 -3.67 -6.19 -4.01
C PHE A 197 -4.92 -6.01 -3.14
N ASP A 198 -5.79 -5.08 -3.56
CA ASP A 198 -6.99 -4.73 -2.81
C ASP A 198 -8.06 -5.83 -2.93
N ARG A 199 -8.59 -6.25 -1.77
CA ARG A 199 -9.60 -7.32 -1.63
C ARG A 199 -10.98 -6.80 -1.24
N THR A 200 -11.15 -5.49 -1.12
CA THR A 200 -12.45 -4.89 -0.82
C THR A 200 -13.45 -5.12 -1.96
N ASP A 201 -14.73 -5.15 -1.63
CA ASP A 201 -15.78 -5.32 -2.63
C ASP A 201 -15.84 -4.07 -3.54
N ASN A 202 -15.55 -4.31 -4.81
CA ASN A 202 -15.64 -3.30 -5.87
C ASN A 202 -15.93 -4.02 -7.20
N PRO A 203 -17.20 -4.10 -7.61
CA PRO A 203 -17.58 -4.82 -8.80
C PRO A 203 -16.95 -4.27 -10.09
N PHE A 204 -16.64 -2.97 -10.15
CA PHE A 204 -15.98 -2.38 -11.31
C PHE A 204 -14.50 -2.74 -11.42
N ARG A 205 -13.82 -3.06 -10.30
CA ARG A 205 -12.37 -3.29 -10.28
C ARG A 205 -11.91 -4.27 -11.34
N GLN A 206 -12.55 -5.42 -11.44
CA GLN A 206 -12.19 -6.47 -12.38
C GLN A 206 -13.07 -6.47 -13.65
N ALA A 207 -14.29 -5.92 -13.59
CA ALA A 207 -15.20 -5.87 -14.72
C ALA A 207 -14.67 -5.03 -15.89
N VAL A 208 -13.80 -4.05 -15.62
CA VAL A 208 -13.22 -3.14 -16.61
C VAL A 208 -12.28 -3.84 -17.62
N VAL A 209 -11.84 -5.06 -17.33
CA VAL A 209 -11.01 -5.88 -18.21
C VAL A 209 -11.72 -7.16 -18.61
N LYS A 210 -11.41 -7.73 -19.80
CA LYS A 210 -12.00 -8.98 -20.26
C LYS A 210 -11.46 -10.20 -19.51
N THR A 211 -10.17 -10.21 -19.21
CA THR A 211 -9.52 -11.25 -18.42
C THR A 211 -9.11 -10.67 -17.07
N ARG A 212 -9.67 -11.23 -16.00
CA ARG A 212 -9.38 -10.78 -14.64
C ARG A 212 -7.91 -10.99 -14.27
N ILE A 213 -7.37 -10.09 -13.49
CA ILE A 213 -6.07 -10.26 -12.83
C ILE A 213 -6.35 -10.82 -11.44
N GLU A 214 -5.97 -12.06 -11.23
CA GLU A 214 -6.21 -12.78 -9.99
C GLU A 214 -4.88 -13.24 -9.38
N HIS A 215 -4.88 -13.55 -8.10
CA HIS A 215 -3.76 -14.19 -7.44
C HIS A 215 -3.93 -15.71 -7.40
N VAL A 216 -2.82 -16.43 -7.33
CA VAL A 216 -2.75 -17.85 -7.01
C VAL A 216 -1.78 -17.99 -5.85
N ASP A 217 -2.25 -18.46 -4.71
CA ASP A 217 -1.45 -18.61 -3.49
C ASP A 217 -0.67 -17.33 -3.13
N GLY A 218 -1.35 -16.17 -3.18
CA GLY A 218 -0.77 -14.87 -2.87
C GLY A 218 0.16 -14.29 -3.95
N VAL A 219 0.32 -14.95 -5.09
CA VAL A 219 1.18 -14.51 -6.20
C VAL A 219 0.33 -14.04 -7.37
N VAL A 220 0.64 -12.86 -7.90
CA VAL A 220 0.00 -12.30 -9.09
C VAL A 220 0.97 -12.37 -10.27
N THR A 221 0.55 -13.05 -11.34
CA THR A 221 1.36 -13.17 -12.57
C THR A 221 1.27 -11.89 -13.39
N ILE A 222 2.42 -11.40 -13.86
CA ILE A 222 2.49 -10.23 -14.74
C ILE A 222 1.90 -10.59 -16.09
N PRO A 223 0.90 -9.84 -16.61
CA PRO A 223 0.37 -10.06 -17.97
C PRO A 223 1.47 -9.88 -19.03
N ASN A 224 1.54 -10.79 -20.01
CA ASN A 224 2.61 -10.82 -21.01
C ASN A 224 2.16 -10.44 -22.43
N GLU A 225 0.93 -10.04 -22.63
CA GLU A 225 0.44 -9.53 -23.91
C GLU A 225 0.91 -8.09 -24.15
N PRO A 226 0.90 -7.59 -25.40
CA PRO A 226 1.33 -6.22 -25.74
C PRO A 226 0.64 -5.13 -24.93
N GLY A 227 1.35 -4.04 -24.66
CA GLY A 227 0.87 -2.90 -23.87
C GLY A 227 0.86 -3.21 -22.37
N LEU A 228 -0.27 -3.04 -21.70
CA LEU A 228 -0.45 -3.42 -20.30
C LEU A 228 -0.71 -4.94 -20.13
N GLY A 229 -0.83 -5.67 -21.23
CA GLY A 229 -1.18 -7.10 -21.22
C GLY A 229 -2.63 -7.37 -20.87
N ILE A 230 -3.51 -6.40 -21.04
CA ILE A 230 -4.95 -6.49 -20.75
C ILE A 230 -5.78 -5.98 -21.93
N GLU A 231 -7.02 -6.47 -22.04
CA GLU A 231 -8.02 -5.95 -22.97
C GLU A 231 -9.17 -5.29 -22.20
N ILE A 232 -9.51 -4.05 -22.58
CA ILE A 232 -10.56 -3.27 -21.92
C ILE A 232 -11.93 -3.83 -22.28
N ASN A 233 -12.76 -4.05 -21.27
CA ASN A 233 -14.17 -4.37 -21.40
C ASN A 233 -15.00 -3.09 -21.55
N ARG A 234 -15.30 -2.71 -22.82
CA ARG A 234 -16.01 -1.47 -23.11
C ARG A 234 -17.48 -1.51 -22.70
N ASP A 235 -18.08 -2.67 -22.55
CA ASP A 235 -19.47 -2.80 -22.11
C ASP A 235 -19.57 -2.55 -20.59
N ALA A 236 -18.63 -3.03 -19.80
CA ALA A 236 -18.54 -2.66 -18.40
C ALA A 236 -18.31 -1.14 -18.21
N LEU A 237 -17.48 -0.50 -19.05
CA LEU A 237 -17.33 0.95 -19.01
C LEU A 237 -18.65 1.68 -19.21
N LYS A 238 -19.51 1.20 -20.11
CA LYS A 238 -20.85 1.79 -20.34
C LYS A 238 -21.79 1.53 -19.17
N GLU A 239 -21.77 0.30 -18.63
CA GLU A 239 -22.62 -0.13 -17.51
C GLU A 239 -22.35 0.70 -16.25
N PHE A 240 -21.08 0.92 -15.91
CA PHE A 240 -20.66 1.67 -14.73
C PHE A 240 -20.48 3.18 -14.94
N SER A 241 -20.68 3.68 -16.18
CA SER A 241 -20.67 5.11 -16.46
C SER A 241 -21.88 5.80 -15.85
N PRO A 242 -21.73 7.02 -15.29
CA PRO A 242 -22.87 7.82 -14.86
C PRO A 242 -23.85 7.99 -16.01
N LYS A 243 -25.13 7.69 -15.76
CA LYS A 243 -26.17 8.01 -16.75
C LYS A 243 -26.22 9.53 -16.90
N ALA A 244 -26.18 10.01 -18.14
CA ALA A 244 -26.39 11.43 -18.40
C ALA A 244 -27.73 11.87 -17.77
N VAL A 245 -27.68 12.91 -16.93
CA VAL A 245 -28.86 13.52 -16.31
C VAL A 245 -29.56 14.38 -17.35
#